data_8674205d8985441020cb41dc7f8c266d
#
_entry.id   8674205d8985441020cb41dc7f8c266d
#
_cell.length_a   1.000
_cell.length_b   1.000
_cell.length_c   1.000
_cell.angle_alpha   90.00
_cell.angle_beta   90.00
_cell.angle_gamma   90.00
#
_symmetry.space_group_name_H-M   'P 1'
#
loop_
_entity.id
_entity.type
_entity.pdbx_description
1 polymer ?
#
loop_
_entity_poly.entity_id
_entity_poly.type
_entity_poly.pdbx_seq_one_letter_code
_entity_poly.pdbx_strand_id
1 'polypeptide(L)' 'MEDKDFGTIQINLEQLMQERGLNKTKLSYMSELTRTQIAKLCKGESTRFDVGTLARLCYALDCDLSALIEYIPPKNK' A
#
# COMPACT_ATOMS: atom_id res chain seq x y z
N MET A 1 -15.04 26.56 8.73
CA MET A 1 -14.20 26.43 7.56
C MET A 1 -14.29 25.03 6.99
N GLU A 2 -14.51 24.94 5.71
CA GLU A 2 -14.64 23.64 5.08
C GLU A 2 -13.29 23.08 4.70
N ASP A 3 -13.15 21.80 4.86
CA ASP A 3 -11.95 21.13 4.41
C ASP A 3 -12.06 20.91 2.90
N LYS A 4 -10.97 21.20 2.23
CA LYS A 4 -10.91 20.92 0.82
C LYS A 4 -10.70 19.44 0.60
N ASP A 5 -11.45 18.88 -0.33
CA ASP A 5 -11.31 17.46 -0.66
C ASP A 5 -10.26 17.32 -1.76
N PHE A 6 -9.13 16.74 -1.39
CA PHE A 6 -8.02 16.52 -2.34
C PHE A 6 -8.04 15.14 -2.98
N GLY A 7 -9.04 14.31 -2.62
CA GLY A 7 -9.05 12.93 -3.04
C GLY A 7 -8.30 12.07 -2.03
N THR A 8 -7.97 10.86 -2.44
CA THR A 8 -7.31 9.93 -1.53
C THR A 8 -6.35 9.03 -2.29
N ILE A 9 -5.45 8.41 -1.54
CA ILE A 9 -4.53 7.41 -2.09
C ILE A 9 -4.93 6.06 -1.52
N GLN A 10 -5.15 5.10 -2.41
CA GLN A 10 -5.51 3.75 -2.01
C GLN A 10 -4.33 2.83 -2.28
N ILE A 11 -4.07 1.92 -1.34
CA ILE A 11 -3.02 0.93 -1.52
C ILE A 11 -3.64 -0.41 -1.87
N ASN A 12 -3.11 -1.07 -2.89
CA ASN A 12 -3.66 -2.33 -3.41
C ASN A 12 -2.83 -3.52 -2.94
N LEU A 13 -2.33 -3.45 -1.70
CA LEU A 13 -1.38 -4.44 -1.21
C LEU A 13 -1.98 -5.83 -1.11
N GLU A 14 -3.18 -5.94 -0.53
CA GLU A 14 -3.79 -7.25 -0.34
C GLU A 14 -4.06 -7.93 -1.67
N GLN A 15 -4.56 -7.17 -2.64
CA GLN A 15 -4.83 -7.71 -3.95
C GLN A 15 -3.55 -8.21 -4.62
N LEU A 16 -2.48 -7.43 -4.55
CA LEU A 16 -1.21 -7.82 -5.14
C LEU A 16 -0.64 -9.06 -4.47
N MET A 17 -0.78 -9.15 -3.14
CA MET A 17 -0.34 -10.34 -2.43
C MET A 17 -1.07 -11.59 -2.92
N GLN A 18 -2.37 -11.48 -3.11
CA GLN A 18 -3.15 -12.59 -3.61
C GLN A 18 -2.73 -13.00 -5.02
N GLU A 19 -2.51 -12.01 -5.87
CA GLU A 19 -2.09 -12.28 -7.24
C GLU A 19 -0.74 -12.98 -7.31
N ARG A 20 0.15 -12.69 -6.35
CA ARG A 20 1.48 -13.27 -6.31
C ARG A 20 1.57 -14.50 -5.43
N GLY A 21 0.47 -14.91 -4.82
CA GLY A 21 0.47 -16.07 -3.93
C GLY A 21 1.28 -15.87 -2.66
N LEU A 22 1.32 -14.63 -2.15
CA LEU A 22 2.10 -14.31 -0.96
C LEU A 22 1.18 -14.14 0.25
N ASN A 23 1.64 -14.62 1.41
CA ASN A 23 0.97 -14.32 2.66
C ASN A 23 1.77 -13.26 3.42
N LYS A 24 1.21 -12.81 4.55
CA LYS A 24 1.85 -11.73 5.32
C LYS A 24 3.21 -12.14 5.85
N THR A 25 3.35 -13.38 6.26
CA THR A 25 4.62 -13.87 6.79
C THR A 25 5.70 -13.85 5.71
N LYS A 26 5.37 -14.33 4.53
CA LYS A 26 6.34 -14.38 3.44
C LYS A 26 6.70 -12.97 2.96
N LEU A 27 5.70 -12.10 2.86
CA LEU A 27 5.96 -10.72 2.45
C LEU A 27 6.80 -9.99 3.50
N SER A 28 6.54 -10.24 4.78
CA SER A 28 7.34 -9.67 5.86
C SER A 28 8.81 -10.05 5.71
N TYR A 29 9.04 -11.31 5.42
CA TYR A 29 10.39 -11.81 5.23
C TYR A 29 11.09 -11.14 4.05
N MET A 30 10.37 -10.98 2.95
CA MET A 30 10.94 -10.44 1.71
C MET A 30 11.15 -8.93 1.76
N SER A 31 10.26 -8.21 2.44
CA SER A 31 10.29 -6.75 2.47
C SER A 31 10.97 -6.20 3.71
N GLU A 32 11.24 -7.04 4.70
CA GLU A 32 11.79 -6.65 6.01
C GLU A 32 10.85 -5.73 6.78
N LEU A 33 9.57 -5.79 6.48
CA LEU A 33 8.53 -5.11 7.24
C LEU A 33 7.91 -6.10 8.21
N THR A 34 7.37 -5.60 9.33
CA THR A 34 6.71 -6.50 10.28
C THR A 34 5.33 -6.89 9.75
N ARG A 35 4.83 -8.03 10.23
CA ARG A 35 3.48 -8.45 9.85
C ARG A 35 2.43 -7.45 10.31
N THR A 36 2.66 -6.79 11.44
CA THR A 36 1.77 -5.75 11.93
C THR A 36 1.70 -4.58 10.96
N GLN A 37 2.84 -4.15 10.46
CA GLN A 37 2.89 -3.07 9.47
C GLN A 37 2.15 -3.46 8.19
N ILE A 38 2.36 -4.69 7.73
CA ILE A 38 1.70 -5.19 6.53
C ILE A 38 0.19 -5.26 6.74
N ALA A 39 -0.24 -5.74 7.90
CA ALA A 39 -1.67 -5.85 8.20
C ALA A 39 -2.34 -4.46 8.21
N LYS A 40 -1.68 -3.46 8.78
CA LYS A 40 -2.22 -2.11 8.79
C LYS A 40 -2.32 -1.54 7.38
N LEU A 41 -1.33 -1.83 6.55
CA LEU A 41 -1.37 -1.36 5.17
C LEU A 41 -2.50 -2.04 4.39
N CYS A 42 -2.72 -3.32 4.62
CA CYS A 42 -3.81 -4.04 3.95
C CYS A 42 -5.17 -3.52 4.35
N LYS A 43 -5.32 -3.10 5.60
CA LYS A 43 -6.60 -2.59 6.09
C LYS A 43 -6.82 -1.12 5.78
N GLY A 44 -5.81 -0.45 5.25
CA GLY A 44 -5.91 0.98 4.98
C GLY A 44 -5.87 1.84 6.22
N GLU A 45 -5.38 1.30 7.34
CA GLU A 45 -5.30 2.04 8.60
C GLU A 45 -4.09 2.95 8.65
N SER A 46 -3.10 2.68 7.85
CA SER A 46 -1.90 3.50 7.83
C SER A 46 -2.12 4.70 6.93
N THR A 47 -1.90 5.89 7.46
CA THR A 47 -2.05 7.12 6.69
C THR A 47 -0.72 7.72 6.27
N ARG A 48 0.38 7.08 6.67
CA ARG A 48 1.71 7.55 6.34
C ARG A 48 2.52 6.43 5.71
N PHE A 49 3.17 6.77 4.61
CA PHE A 49 4.08 5.86 3.94
C PHE A 49 5.36 6.63 3.67
N ASP A 50 6.50 6.08 4.07
CA ASP A 50 7.74 6.70 3.62
C ASP A 50 8.19 6.03 2.32
N VAL A 51 9.10 6.68 1.65
CA VAL A 51 9.58 6.22 0.36
C VAL A 51 10.26 4.85 0.49
N GLY A 52 10.96 4.64 1.58
CA GLY A 52 11.62 3.36 1.82
C GLY A 52 10.66 2.21 1.93
N THR A 53 9.56 2.41 2.65
CA THR A 53 8.54 1.37 2.78
C THR A 53 7.94 1.02 1.42
N LEU A 54 7.61 2.03 0.63
CA LEU A 54 7.06 1.80 -0.70
C LEU A 54 8.04 1.07 -1.59
N ALA A 55 9.32 1.43 -1.52
CA ALA A 55 10.34 0.76 -2.32
C ALA A 55 10.48 -0.70 -1.94
N ARG A 56 10.45 -1.01 -0.63
CA ARG A 56 10.54 -2.39 -0.17
C ARG A 56 9.38 -3.23 -0.68
N LEU A 57 8.17 -2.66 -0.66
CA LEU A 57 7.00 -3.36 -1.16
C LEU A 57 7.07 -3.58 -2.66
N CYS A 58 7.48 -2.59 -3.41
CA CYS A 58 7.62 -2.75 -4.85
C CYS A 58 8.65 -3.81 -5.20
N TYR A 59 9.75 -3.84 -4.47
CA TYR A 59 10.77 -4.84 -4.69
C TYR A 59 10.26 -6.25 -4.38
N ALA A 60 9.62 -6.40 -3.22
CA ALA A 60 9.15 -7.71 -2.78
C ALA A 60 8.03 -8.24 -3.67
N LEU A 61 7.18 -7.35 -4.18
CA LEU A 61 6.06 -7.73 -5.03
C LEU A 61 6.41 -7.72 -6.51
N ASP A 62 7.62 -7.26 -6.84
CA ASP A 62 8.07 -7.17 -8.23
C ASP A 62 7.06 -6.40 -9.07
N CYS A 63 6.73 -5.19 -8.63
CA CYS A 63 5.74 -4.37 -9.32
C CYS A 63 6.18 -2.91 -9.33
N ASP A 64 5.55 -2.14 -10.22
CA ASP A 64 5.72 -0.69 -10.26
C ASP A 64 4.87 -0.04 -9.19
N LEU A 65 5.24 1.19 -8.84
CA LEU A 65 4.49 1.94 -7.84
C LEU A 65 3.04 2.14 -8.27
N SER A 66 2.80 2.32 -9.57
CA SER A 66 1.45 2.52 -10.08
C SER A 66 0.56 1.29 -9.89
N ALA A 67 1.14 0.11 -9.75
CA ALA A 67 0.36 -1.09 -9.45
C ALA A 67 0.04 -1.18 -7.97
N LEU A 68 0.90 -0.60 -7.12
CA LEU A 68 0.76 -0.71 -5.68
C LEU A 68 -0.20 0.32 -5.11
N ILE A 69 -0.16 1.56 -5.61
CA ILE A 69 -1.01 2.63 -5.09
C ILE A 69 -1.81 3.26 -6.22
N GLU A 70 -2.91 3.87 -5.84
CA GLU A 70 -3.83 4.48 -6.80
C GLU A 70 -4.35 5.77 -6.23
N TYR A 71 -4.35 6.83 -7.05
CA TYR A 71 -4.95 8.10 -6.65
C TYR A 71 -6.41 8.12 -7.05
N ILE A 72 -7.27 8.41 -6.10
CA ILE A 72 -8.70 8.51 -6.33
C ILE A 72 -9.08 9.97 -6.17
N PRO A 73 -9.43 10.66 -7.25
CA PRO A 73 -9.74 12.09 -7.17
C PRO A 73 -11.05 12.35 -6.42
N PRO A 74 -11.23 13.57 -5.93
CA PRO A 74 -12.46 13.91 -5.23
C PRO A 74 -13.65 13.96 -6.18
N LYS A 75 -14.83 13.77 -5.62
CA LYS A 75 -16.04 13.72 -6.45
C LYS A 75 -16.35 15.03 -7.15
N ASN A 76 -15.94 16.13 -6.54
CA ASN A 76 -16.32 17.47 -7.04
C ASN A 76 -15.24 18.09 -7.91
N LYS A 77 -14.31 17.32 -8.36
CA LYS A 77 -13.24 17.86 -9.18
C LYS A 77 -13.72 18.06 -10.62
#